data_f2ad5c8c032e2cb2542fbfe6cb5d401c
#
_entry.id   f2ad5c8c032e2cb2542fbfe6cb5d401c
#
_cell.length_a   1.000
_cell.length_b   1.000
_cell.length_c   1.000
_cell.angle_alpha   90.00
_cell.angle_beta   90.00
_cell.angle_gamma   90.00
#
_symmetry.space_group_name_H-M   'P 1'
#
loop_
_entity.id
_entity.type
_entity.pdbx_description
1 polymer ?
#
loop_
_entity_poly.entity_id
_entity_poly.type
_entity_poly.pdbx_seq_one_letter_code
_entity_poly.pdbx_strand_id
1 'polypeptide(L)'
;MNVGSIVQVIGPVVDVEFEPGKLPAIFNALVVAGVENKDIFAYSSKLVLEVAQHLGEGHVRTIAMAATDGLSRGMKVEDTGAPIMIPVGNETLGRILNVIGEPVDKGPALHAKKHYPIHRPAPSFEEQSTNVEMFETGIKVVDLLEPYTKGGKTGLFGGAGVGKTVLIMELINNIAKQHGGISVFAGVGERTREGNDLYHEMKESGVIEKTALIFGQMTEPPGSRLRVGLTGLTAAEYFRDEEGQDVLLFIDNIFRFTQAGSEVSALLGRMPSAVGYQPTLGTEMGQLQERITSTKRGSITSVQAIYVPADDITDPAPATAFAHLDATTVLSRALTELGIYPAVDPLASTSRILDPAILGGEHYNTARAVQLILQRYKDLQDIIAILGMEELSDEDKLTVARARKIQRFLSQPMFVAEAFTGTQGRYVKLADTVKSFKEVVDGKHDELPEQAFYMVGDVGEAMDKGKKLREVA
;
A
#
# COMPACT_ATOMS: atom_id res chain seq x y z
N MET A 1 -1.98 38.56 11.31
CA MET A 1 -2.29 37.52 10.32
C MET A 1 -2.24 38.16 8.95
N ASN A 2 -1.67 37.48 7.98
CA ASN A 2 -1.66 37.92 6.58
C ASN A 2 -3.00 37.51 5.95
N VAL A 3 -3.77 38.49 5.46
CA VAL A 3 -5.15 38.25 4.95
C VAL A 3 -5.24 38.68 3.51
N GLY A 4 -5.62 37.77 2.66
CA GLY A 4 -5.91 38.01 1.25
C GLY A 4 -7.41 38.02 0.94
N SER A 5 -7.74 38.16 -0.33
CA SER A 5 -9.11 38.06 -0.82
C SER A 5 -9.19 37.26 -2.11
N ILE A 6 -10.24 36.47 -2.26
CA ILE A 6 -10.49 35.65 -3.46
C ILE A 6 -10.77 36.60 -4.63
N VAL A 7 -10.03 36.40 -5.73
CA VAL A 7 -10.21 37.16 -6.99
C VAL A 7 -10.81 36.31 -8.10
N GLN A 8 -10.54 34.99 -8.07
CA GLN A 8 -11.07 34.05 -9.08
C GLN A 8 -11.23 32.64 -8.50
N VAL A 9 -12.26 31.93 -8.94
CA VAL A 9 -12.51 30.50 -8.64
C VAL A 9 -12.68 29.75 -9.96
N ILE A 10 -11.86 28.72 -10.16
CA ILE A 10 -11.88 27.86 -11.37
C ILE A 10 -11.93 26.40 -10.90
N GLY A 11 -13.14 25.91 -10.55
CA GLY A 11 -13.28 24.60 -9.92
C GLY A 11 -12.46 24.53 -8.63
N PRO A 12 -11.58 23.53 -8.48
CA PRO A 12 -10.75 23.36 -7.29
C PRO A 12 -9.53 24.31 -7.21
N VAL A 13 -9.35 25.19 -8.21
CA VAL A 13 -8.27 26.19 -8.22
C VAL A 13 -8.86 27.56 -7.89
N VAL A 14 -8.22 28.22 -6.91
CA VAL A 14 -8.64 29.54 -6.41
C VAL A 14 -7.48 30.50 -6.45
N ASP A 15 -7.67 31.67 -7.10
CA ASP A 15 -6.69 32.76 -7.10
C ASP A 15 -7.01 33.74 -6.00
N VAL A 16 -6.00 34.07 -5.19
CA VAL A 16 -6.10 34.94 -4.03
C VAL A 16 -5.10 36.09 -4.16
N GLU A 17 -5.58 37.32 -3.90
CA GLU A 17 -4.79 38.52 -3.88
C GLU A 17 -4.37 38.86 -2.44
N PHE A 18 -3.08 39.18 -2.27
CA PHE A 18 -2.49 39.65 -1.03
C PHE A 18 -1.86 41.03 -1.23
N GLU A 19 -1.61 41.75 -0.13
CA GLU A 19 -0.86 42.99 -0.19
C GLU A 19 0.53 42.80 -0.82
N PRO A 20 1.00 43.72 -1.65
CA PRO A 20 2.34 43.65 -2.23
C PRO A 20 3.41 43.46 -1.16
N GLY A 21 4.30 42.48 -1.41
CA GLY A 21 5.38 42.11 -0.47
C GLY A 21 4.99 41.19 0.69
N LYS A 22 3.71 40.76 0.76
CA LYS A 22 3.19 39.82 1.78
C LYS A 22 2.66 38.52 1.17
N LEU A 23 3.25 38.06 0.07
CA LEU A 23 2.84 36.78 -0.56
C LEU A 23 3.12 35.61 0.37
N PRO A 24 2.12 34.70 0.57
CA PRO A 24 2.36 33.43 1.24
C PRO A 24 3.42 32.59 0.51
N ALA A 25 4.18 31.81 1.26
CA ALA A 25 5.14 30.88 0.65
C ALA A 25 4.39 29.77 -0.11
N ILE A 26 5.08 29.18 -1.09
CA ILE A 26 4.58 27.97 -1.78
C ILE A 26 4.35 26.87 -0.73
N PHE A 27 3.26 26.13 -0.89
CA PHE A 27 2.74 25.11 0.02
C PHE A 27 2.10 25.64 1.32
N ASN A 28 2.13 26.96 1.59
CA ASN A 28 1.37 27.48 2.74
C ASN A 28 -0.12 27.10 2.64
N ALA A 29 -0.68 26.74 3.77
CA ALA A 29 -2.11 26.52 3.93
C ALA A 29 -2.81 27.86 4.18
N LEU A 30 -3.82 28.13 3.39
CA LEU A 30 -4.69 29.30 3.53
C LEU A 30 -6.06 28.83 3.97
N VAL A 31 -6.68 29.49 4.94
CA VAL A 31 -8.04 29.16 5.44
C VAL A 31 -9.04 30.20 4.96
N VAL A 32 -10.11 29.76 4.32
CA VAL A 32 -11.19 30.66 3.87
C VAL A 32 -12.08 31.03 5.06
N ALA A 33 -12.17 32.31 5.36
CA ALA A 33 -12.95 32.80 6.48
C ALA A 33 -14.47 32.69 6.21
N GLY A 34 -15.22 32.28 7.24
CA GLY A 34 -16.70 32.23 7.18
C GLY A 34 -17.29 31.07 6.41
N VAL A 35 -16.48 30.16 5.92
CA VAL A 35 -16.91 28.89 5.33
C VAL A 35 -16.76 27.81 6.38
N GLU A 36 -17.79 27.66 7.23
CA GLU A 36 -17.97 26.46 8.04
C GLU A 36 -18.83 25.48 7.26
N ASN A 37 -18.29 24.35 6.93
CA ASN A 37 -19.03 23.30 6.25
C ASN A 37 -19.88 22.58 7.30
N LYS A 38 -21.15 23.02 7.44
CA LYS A 38 -22.12 22.45 8.40
C LYS A 38 -22.81 21.20 7.86
N ASP A 39 -22.47 20.78 6.67
CA ASP A 39 -23.08 19.62 6.06
C ASP A 39 -22.55 18.35 6.74
N ILE A 40 -23.46 17.51 7.21
CA ILE A 40 -23.12 16.20 7.85
C ILE A 40 -22.36 15.25 6.91
N PHE A 41 -22.32 15.55 5.63
CA PHE A 41 -21.57 14.84 4.60
C PHE A 41 -20.26 15.53 4.22
N ALA A 42 -19.92 16.66 4.84
CA ALA A 42 -18.68 17.36 4.56
C ALA A 42 -17.49 16.63 5.15
N TYR A 43 -16.53 16.29 4.30
CA TYR A 43 -15.27 15.63 4.67
C TYR A 43 -14.29 16.58 5.40
N SER A 44 -14.64 17.85 5.59
CA SER A 44 -13.83 18.85 6.30
C SER A 44 -14.71 19.93 6.89
N SER A 45 -14.38 20.37 8.11
CA SER A 45 -15.05 21.49 8.80
C SER A 45 -14.62 22.85 8.26
N LYS A 46 -13.46 22.92 7.58
CA LYS A 46 -12.86 24.16 7.06
C LYS A 46 -12.45 23.96 5.60
N LEU A 47 -12.56 25.02 4.82
CA LEU A 47 -11.97 25.03 3.49
C LEU A 47 -10.54 25.54 3.56
N VAL A 48 -9.60 24.62 3.29
CA VAL A 48 -8.18 24.90 3.20
C VAL A 48 -7.75 24.92 1.75
N LEU A 49 -6.98 25.96 1.38
CA LEU A 49 -6.36 26.15 0.09
C LEU A 49 -4.84 26.03 0.24
N GLU A 50 -4.17 25.29 -0.62
CA GLU A 50 -2.71 25.22 -0.62
C GLU A 50 -2.13 26.09 -1.72
N VAL A 51 -1.14 26.93 -1.40
CA VAL A 51 -0.46 27.80 -2.38
C VAL A 51 0.37 26.93 -3.35
N ALA A 52 0.02 26.97 -4.64
CA ALA A 52 0.67 26.20 -5.69
C ALA A 52 1.60 27.03 -6.57
N GLN A 53 1.27 28.31 -6.81
CA GLN A 53 2.03 29.19 -7.70
C GLN A 53 1.91 30.66 -7.25
N HIS A 54 2.97 31.43 -7.51
CA HIS A 54 2.93 32.89 -7.49
C HIS A 54 2.67 33.37 -8.92
N LEU A 55 1.64 34.19 -9.11
CA LEU A 55 1.24 34.71 -10.43
C LEU A 55 1.84 36.10 -10.72
N GLY A 56 2.46 36.73 -9.73
CA GLY A 56 2.88 38.12 -9.78
C GLY A 56 1.82 39.10 -9.26
N GLU A 57 2.20 40.36 -9.11
CA GLU A 57 1.28 41.48 -8.73
C GLU A 57 0.42 41.22 -7.47
N GLY A 58 0.98 40.52 -6.50
CA GLY A 58 0.26 40.19 -5.26
C GLY A 58 -0.66 38.96 -5.32
N HIS A 59 -0.71 38.26 -6.46
CA HIS A 59 -1.60 37.13 -6.67
C HIS A 59 -0.89 35.77 -6.45
N VAL A 60 -1.60 34.87 -5.79
CA VAL A 60 -1.21 33.45 -5.68
C VAL A 60 -2.32 32.56 -6.22
N ARG A 61 -1.94 31.49 -6.87
CA ARG A 61 -2.82 30.43 -7.29
C ARG A 61 -2.77 29.28 -6.32
N THR A 62 -3.93 28.81 -5.88
CA THR A 62 -4.06 27.81 -4.83
C THR A 62 -4.88 26.61 -5.31
N ILE A 63 -4.73 25.49 -4.61
CA ILE A 63 -5.48 24.26 -4.81
C ILE A 63 -6.33 24.00 -3.58
N ALA A 64 -7.65 23.79 -3.76
CA ALA A 64 -8.57 23.51 -2.67
C ALA A 64 -8.48 22.05 -2.19
N MET A 65 -8.51 21.85 -0.88
CA MET A 65 -8.54 20.55 -0.23
C MET A 65 -9.97 20.02 -0.01
N ALA A 66 -10.97 20.85 -0.23
CA ALA A 66 -12.39 20.48 -0.17
C ALA A 66 -13.15 21.17 -1.31
N ALA A 67 -14.46 20.90 -1.43
CA ALA A 67 -15.32 21.52 -2.44
C ALA A 67 -15.31 23.06 -2.33
N THR A 68 -15.29 23.71 -3.49
CA THR A 68 -15.24 25.18 -3.61
C THR A 68 -16.62 25.82 -3.84
N ASP A 69 -17.67 25.01 -3.72
CA ASP A 69 -19.05 25.48 -3.88
C ASP A 69 -19.38 26.58 -2.87
N GLY A 70 -20.00 27.64 -3.36
CA GLY A 70 -20.37 28.80 -2.53
C GLY A 70 -19.25 29.83 -2.34
N LEU A 71 -18.04 29.61 -2.85
CA LEU A 71 -17.00 30.63 -2.87
C LEU A 71 -17.36 31.78 -3.80
N SER A 72 -17.10 33.00 -3.35
CA SER A 72 -17.31 34.23 -4.13
C SER A 72 -16.09 35.15 -4.05
N ARG A 73 -15.97 36.02 -5.05
CA ARG A 73 -14.95 37.07 -5.05
C ARG A 73 -15.09 37.98 -3.83
N GLY A 74 -13.97 38.40 -3.28
CA GLY A 74 -13.92 39.27 -2.12
C GLY A 74 -13.96 38.57 -0.76
N MET A 75 -14.25 37.24 -0.74
CA MET A 75 -14.14 36.47 0.52
C MET A 75 -12.72 36.51 1.05
N LYS A 76 -12.60 36.62 2.36
CA LYS A 76 -11.30 36.72 3.04
C LYS A 76 -10.67 35.36 3.22
N VAL A 77 -9.35 35.35 3.03
CA VAL A 77 -8.52 34.15 3.13
C VAL A 77 -7.33 34.46 4.04
N GLU A 78 -7.16 33.67 5.07
CA GLU A 78 -6.10 33.85 6.06
C GLU A 78 -4.93 32.91 5.79
N ASP A 79 -3.72 33.48 5.67
CA ASP A 79 -2.48 32.72 5.59
C ASP A 79 -2.11 32.19 6.98
N THR A 80 -1.97 30.88 7.12
CA THR A 80 -1.54 30.25 8.38
C THR A 80 -0.06 30.43 8.66
N GLY A 81 0.73 30.86 7.66
CA GLY A 81 2.19 31.02 7.76
C GLY A 81 2.95 29.67 7.70
N ALA A 82 2.27 28.56 7.46
CA ALA A 82 2.82 27.21 7.42
C ALA A 82 2.13 26.34 6.37
N PRO A 83 2.75 25.25 5.92
CA PRO A 83 2.06 24.20 5.15
C PRO A 83 0.90 23.58 5.93
N ILE A 84 0.12 22.70 5.27
CA ILE A 84 -0.91 21.91 5.94
C ILE A 84 -0.25 21.11 7.07
N MET A 85 -0.68 21.38 8.31
CA MET A 85 -0.19 20.74 9.53
C MET A 85 -1.21 19.71 10.01
N ILE A 86 -0.77 18.46 10.19
CA ILE A 86 -1.63 17.36 10.64
C ILE A 86 -1.27 16.89 12.04
N PRO A 87 -2.25 16.41 12.83
CA PRO A 87 -1.97 15.77 14.10
C PRO A 87 -1.21 14.47 13.88
N VAL A 88 -0.23 14.19 14.73
CA VAL A 88 0.58 12.96 14.72
C VAL A 88 0.69 12.39 16.13
N GLY A 89 0.91 11.09 16.22
CA GLY A 89 1.10 10.38 17.48
C GLY A 89 0.03 9.32 17.74
N ASN A 90 0.10 8.72 18.91
CA ASN A 90 -0.76 7.59 19.30
C ASN A 90 -2.25 7.97 19.32
N GLU A 91 -2.56 9.26 19.46
CA GLU A 91 -3.94 9.78 19.43
C GLU A 91 -4.61 9.59 18.05
N THR A 92 -3.82 9.37 16.99
CA THR A 92 -4.34 9.11 15.63
C THR A 92 -4.68 7.64 15.39
N LEU A 93 -4.21 6.73 16.25
CA LEU A 93 -4.47 5.31 16.12
C LEU A 93 -5.95 5.00 16.40
N GLY A 94 -6.51 4.09 15.63
CA GLY A 94 -7.93 3.74 15.70
C GLY A 94 -8.87 4.75 15.07
N ARG A 95 -8.33 5.82 14.45
CA ARG A 95 -9.10 6.95 13.93
C ARG A 95 -9.07 7.03 12.41
N ILE A 96 -10.09 7.62 11.83
CA ILE A 96 -10.15 7.96 10.41
C ILE A 96 -9.98 9.47 10.27
N LEU A 97 -8.95 9.89 9.55
CA LEU A 97 -8.61 11.28 9.31
C LEU A 97 -8.77 11.62 7.82
N ASN A 98 -9.04 12.89 7.53
CA ASN A 98 -9.03 13.45 6.19
C ASN A 98 -7.62 13.99 5.80
N VAL A 99 -7.52 14.62 4.64
CA VAL A 99 -6.26 15.16 4.08
C VAL A 99 -5.61 16.22 4.98
N ILE A 100 -6.39 17.00 5.73
CA ILE A 100 -5.89 18.03 6.66
C ILE A 100 -5.80 17.54 8.11
N GLY A 101 -5.96 16.23 8.34
CA GLY A 101 -5.83 15.60 9.65
C GLY A 101 -7.04 15.76 10.57
N GLU A 102 -8.19 16.18 10.06
CA GLU A 102 -9.43 16.22 10.85
C GLU A 102 -10.07 14.82 10.93
N PRO A 103 -10.63 14.42 12.11
CA PRO A 103 -11.32 13.15 12.24
C PRO A 103 -12.66 13.18 11.51
N VAL A 104 -12.93 12.14 10.72
CA VAL A 104 -14.18 11.96 9.96
C VAL A 104 -15.00 10.74 10.41
N ASP A 105 -14.57 10.06 11.45
CA ASP A 105 -15.17 8.87 12.03
C ASP A 105 -16.28 9.14 13.05
N LYS A 106 -16.70 10.40 13.20
CA LYS A 106 -17.66 10.87 14.23
C LYS A 106 -17.23 10.55 15.68
N GLY A 107 -15.97 10.22 15.89
CA GLY A 107 -15.38 10.02 17.20
C GLY A 107 -15.13 11.35 17.94
N PRO A 108 -14.61 11.30 19.18
CA PRO A 108 -14.26 12.49 19.96
C PRO A 108 -13.18 13.32 19.24
N ALA A 109 -13.12 14.62 19.58
CA ALA A 109 -12.09 15.51 19.06
C ALA A 109 -10.68 14.96 19.35
N LEU A 110 -9.76 15.12 18.39
CA LEU A 110 -8.37 14.74 18.58
C LEU A 110 -7.64 15.82 19.37
N HIS A 111 -6.96 15.40 20.43
CA HIS A 111 -6.10 16.26 21.26
C HIS A 111 -4.63 15.87 21.09
N ALA A 112 -4.15 15.94 19.83
CA ALA A 112 -2.77 15.60 19.52
C ALA A 112 -1.80 16.64 20.10
N LYS A 113 -0.70 16.17 20.70
CA LYS A 113 0.33 17.02 21.28
C LYS A 113 1.26 17.63 20.24
N LYS A 114 1.42 16.95 19.12
CA LYS A 114 2.31 17.36 18.02
C LYS A 114 1.58 17.44 16.69
N HIS A 115 1.99 18.39 15.87
CA HIS A 115 1.53 18.56 14.50
C HIS A 115 2.72 18.65 13.56
N TYR A 116 2.68 17.94 12.45
CA TYR A 116 3.74 17.92 11.46
C TYR A 116 3.24 18.43 10.11
N PRO A 117 4.08 19.16 9.36
CA PRO A 117 3.74 19.57 8.00
C PRO A 117 3.72 18.34 7.06
N ILE A 118 2.77 18.30 6.13
CA ILE A 118 2.71 17.21 5.13
C ILE A 118 3.86 17.30 4.10
N HIS A 119 4.36 18.51 3.86
CA HIS A 119 5.54 18.75 3.01
C HIS A 119 6.80 18.71 3.87
N ARG A 120 7.52 17.62 3.78
CA ARG A 120 8.78 17.38 4.49
C ARG A 120 9.84 16.85 3.51
N PRO A 121 11.12 17.16 3.71
CA PRO A 121 12.18 16.53 2.93
C PRO A 121 12.31 15.04 3.26
N ALA A 122 12.85 14.26 2.34
CA ALA A 122 13.29 12.90 2.63
C ALA A 122 14.41 12.92 3.69
N PRO A 123 14.59 11.82 4.45
CA PRO A 123 15.71 11.67 5.37
C PRO A 123 17.04 11.87 4.65
N SER A 124 17.98 12.58 5.32
CA SER A 124 19.32 12.81 4.78
C SER A 124 20.11 11.50 4.65
N PHE A 125 21.18 11.50 3.85
CA PHE A 125 22.06 10.32 3.72
C PHE A 125 22.62 9.83 5.05
N GLU A 126 22.88 10.75 5.99
CA GLU A 126 23.39 10.40 7.31
C GLU A 126 22.36 9.71 8.20
N GLU A 127 21.08 10.02 8.01
CA GLU A 127 19.97 9.43 8.77
C GLU A 127 19.55 8.07 8.24
N GLN A 128 19.77 7.79 6.95
CA GLN A 128 19.35 6.54 6.33
C GLN A 128 20.17 5.35 6.83
N SER A 129 19.52 4.22 6.97
CA SER A 129 20.17 2.92 7.21
C SER A 129 20.64 2.32 5.90
N THR A 130 21.88 1.84 5.87
CA THR A 130 22.44 1.11 4.72
C THR A 130 22.26 -0.40 4.82
N ASN A 131 21.73 -0.90 5.94
CA ASN A 131 21.48 -2.32 6.12
C ASN A 131 20.25 -2.73 5.31
N VAL A 132 20.43 -3.74 4.47
CA VAL A 132 19.33 -4.38 3.75
C VAL A 132 18.88 -5.57 4.57
N GLU A 133 17.68 -5.50 5.12
CA GLU A 133 17.08 -6.54 5.94
C GLU A 133 15.74 -6.98 5.34
N MET A 134 15.45 -8.27 5.46
CA MET A 134 14.14 -8.79 5.08
C MET A 134 13.10 -8.42 6.12
N PHE A 135 11.93 -8.01 5.65
CA PHE A 135 10.73 -7.85 6.46
C PHE A 135 9.92 -9.14 6.42
N GLU A 136 9.95 -9.90 7.52
CA GLU A 136 9.22 -11.17 7.64
C GLU A 136 7.72 -10.91 7.80
N THR A 137 6.94 -11.44 6.87
CA THR A 137 5.47 -11.25 6.84
C THR A 137 4.70 -12.38 7.52
N GLY A 138 5.30 -13.55 7.66
CA GLY A 138 4.65 -14.78 8.14
C GLY A 138 3.72 -15.42 7.10
N ILE A 139 3.77 -14.94 5.85
CA ILE A 139 3.03 -15.47 4.71
C ILE A 139 4.00 -16.22 3.81
N LYS A 140 3.85 -17.55 3.74
CA LYS A 140 4.82 -18.44 3.08
C LYS A 140 5.21 -18.03 1.68
N VAL A 141 4.23 -17.73 0.83
CA VAL A 141 4.49 -17.39 -0.57
C VAL A 141 5.27 -16.08 -0.70
N VAL A 142 4.96 -15.09 0.12
CA VAL A 142 5.65 -13.81 0.17
C VAL A 142 7.08 -14.02 0.67
N ASP A 143 7.22 -14.57 1.86
CA ASP A 143 8.52 -14.71 2.51
C ASP A 143 9.49 -15.60 1.74
N LEU A 144 9.00 -16.62 1.03
CA LEU A 144 9.85 -17.53 0.26
C LEU A 144 10.27 -16.94 -1.10
N LEU A 145 9.31 -16.41 -1.89
CA LEU A 145 9.49 -16.17 -3.32
C LEU A 145 9.61 -14.70 -3.70
N GLU A 146 9.03 -13.81 -2.88
CA GLU A 146 9.05 -12.37 -3.09
C GLU A 146 9.30 -11.58 -1.80
N PRO A 147 10.33 -11.92 -1.02
CA PRO A 147 10.54 -11.34 0.31
C PRO A 147 10.57 -9.81 0.27
N TYR A 148 9.86 -9.19 1.22
CA TYR A 148 9.81 -7.74 1.33
C TYR A 148 11.07 -7.20 1.99
N THR A 149 11.49 -6.02 1.53
CA THR A 149 12.62 -5.30 2.14
C THR A 149 12.10 -4.42 3.28
N LYS A 150 12.72 -4.49 4.44
CA LYS A 150 12.46 -3.56 5.53
C LYS A 150 12.86 -2.13 5.12
N GLY A 151 11.91 -1.21 5.18
CA GLY A 151 12.08 0.15 4.64
C GLY A 151 11.96 0.22 3.12
N GLY A 152 11.59 -0.87 2.47
CA GLY A 152 11.39 -0.95 1.03
C GLY A 152 9.96 -0.66 0.59
N LYS A 153 9.77 -0.72 -0.71
CA LYS A 153 8.53 -0.39 -1.39
C LYS A 153 8.06 -1.58 -2.22
N THR A 154 6.90 -2.11 -1.88
CA THR A 154 6.29 -3.23 -2.60
C THR A 154 5.08 -2.76 -3.38
N GLY A 155 5.05 -3.07 -4.67
CA GLY A 155 3.87 -2.88 -5.51
C GLY A 155 2.93 -4.07 -5.43
N LEU A 156 1.66 -3.84 -5.14
CA LEU A 156 0.62 -4.85 -5.09
C LEU A 156 -0.28 -4.74 -6.32
N PHE A 157 -0.21 -5.72 -7.19
CA PHE A 157 -0.97 -5.80 -8.43
C PHE A 157 -2.07 -6.83 -8.33
N GLY A 158 -3.23 -6.55 -8.89
CA GLY A 158 -4.32 -7.51 -8.97
C GLY A 158 -5.63 -6.86 -9.37
N GLY A 159 -6.43 -7.58 -10.12
CA GLY A 159 -7.79 -7.17 -10.48
C GLY A 159 -8.74 -7.12 -9.27
N ALA A 160 -10.00 -6.82 -9.53
CA ALA A 160 -11.03 -6.87 -8.50
C ALA A 160 -11.30 -8.32 -8.06
N GLY A 161 -11.52 -8.53 -6.76
CA GLY A 161 -11.93 -9.81 -6.21
C GLY A 161 -10.84 -10.88 -6.07
N VAL A 162 -9.55 -10.53 -6.20
CA VAL A 162 -8.44 -11.48 -6.05
C VAL A 162 -7.89 -11.57 -4.62
N GLY A 163 -8.53 -10.90 -3.65
CA GLY A 163 -8.11 -10.95 -2.24
C GLY A 163 -7.09 -9.90 -1.82
N LYS A 164 -6.99 -8.78 -2.54
CA LYS A 164 -6.09 -7.67 -2.20
C LYS A 164 -6.30 -7.17 -0.77
N THR A 165 -7.54 -6.83 -0.41
CA THR A 165 -7.90 -6.34 0.93
C THR A 165 -7.57 -7.37 2.01
N VAL A 166 -7.84 -8.66 1.76
CA VAL A 166 -7.54 -9.74 2.70
C VAL A 166 -6.04 -9.84 2.95
N LEU A 167 -5.21 -9.75 1.91
CA LEU A 167 -3.76 -9.74 2.05
C LEU A 167 -3.25 -8.53 2.85
N ILE A 168 -3.77 -7.33 2.57
CA ILE A 168 -3.44 -6.11 3.31
C ILE A 168 -3.81 -6.27 4.79
N MET A 169 -5.01 -6.76 5.08
CA MET A 169 -5.48 -6.99 6.44
C MET A 169 -4.63 -8.02 7.19
N GLU A 170 -4.20 -9.08 6.50
CA GLU A 170 -3.33 -10.11 7.09
C GLU A 170 -1.94 -9.53 7.42
N LEU A 171 -1.37 -8.71 6.54
CA LEU A 171 -0.12 -8.00 6.80
C LEU A 171 -0.23 -7.07 8.02
N ILE A 172 -1.31 -6.29 8.12
CA ILE A 172 -1.59 -5.44 9.28
C ILE A 172 -1.71 -6.27 10.56
N ASN A 173 -2.46 -7.37 10.51
CA ASN A 173 -2.62 -8.26 11.65
C ASN A 173 -1.29 -8.84 12.12
N ASN A 174 -0.47 -9.30 11.17
CA ASN A 174 0.80 -9.93 11.48
C ASN A 174 1.81 -8.92 12.04
N ILE A 175 1.90 -7.70 11.49
CA ILE A 175 2.76 -6.65 12.04
C ILE A 175 2.32 -6.24 13.44
N ALA A 176 1.01 -6.08 13.66
CA ALA A 176 0.47 -5.67 14.95
C ALA A 176 0.68 -6.74 16.06
N LYS A 177 0.45 -8.01 15.74
CA LYS A 177 0.47 -9.10 16.73
C LYS A 177 1.84 -9.73 16.92
N GLN A 178 2.64 -9.87 15.86
CA GLN A 178 3.93 -10.57 15.92
C GLN A 178 5.11 -9.62 16.12
N HIS A 179 5.05 -8.43 15.54
CA HIS A 179 6.13 -7.44 15.61
C HIS A 179 5.82 -6.27 16.55
N GLY A 180 4.58 -6.16 17.05
CA GLY A 180 4.15 -5.04 17.90
C GLY A 180 4.14 -3.69 17.19
N GLY A 181 4.31 -3.69 15.87
CA GLY A 181 4.44 -2.51 15.02
C GLY A 181 3.11 -1.79 14.77
N ILE A 182 3.22 -0.63 14.15
CA ILE A 182 2.11 0.25 13.82
C ILE A 182 1.91 0.24 12.31
N SER A 183 0.66 0.35 11.89
CA SER A 183 0.29 0.48 10.49
C SER A 183 -0.37 1.83 10.22
N VAL A 184 -0.12 2.37 9.04
CA VAL A 184 -0.83 3.54 8.51
C VAL A 184 -1.42 3.18 7.17
N PHE A 185 -2.69 3.42 6.98
CA PHE A 185 -3.38 3.19 5.72
C PHE A 185 -3.79 4.51 5.08
N ALA A 186 -3.27 4.81 3.92
CA ALA A 186 -3.59 5.98 3.11
C ALA A 186 -4.49 5.57 1.93
N GLY A 187 -5.79 5.82 2.05
CA GLY A 187 -6.76 5.61 0.97
C GLY A 187 -6.77 6.80 0.01
N VAL A 188 -6.16 6.62 -1.15
CA VAL A 188 -5.99 7.66 -2.16
C VAL A 188 -7.00 7.48 -3.29
N GLY A 189 -8.04 8.28 -3.32
CA GLY A 189 -9.12 8.19 -4.31
C GLY A 189 -9.95 6.92 -4.21
N GLU A 190 -10.06 6.35 -3.01
CA GLU A 190 -10.83 5.14 -2.74
C GLU A 190 -12.33 5.41 -2.69
N ARG A 191 -13.11 4.35 -2.93
CA ARG A 191 -14.57 4.40 -2.78
C ARG A 191 -14.92 4.45 -1.30
N THR A 192 -15.85 5.33 -0.92
CA THR A 192 -16.35 5.46 0.45
C THR A 192 -16.80 4.13 1.05
N ARG A 193 -17.47 3.27 0.25
CA ARG A 193 -17.94 1.97 0.69
C ARG A 193 -16.77 1.06 1.05
N GLU A 194 -15.76 0.96 0.19
CA GLU A 194 -14.58 0.10 0.40
C GLU A 194 -13.78 0.54 1.63
N GLY A 195 -13.63 1.86 1.83
CA GLY A 195 -13.00 2.39 3.04
C GLY A 195 -13.79 2.11 4.32
N ASN A 196 -15.13 2.15 4.26
CA ASN A 196 -15.99 1.82 5.39
C ASN A 196 -15.96 0.32 5.71
N ASP A 197 -16.00 -0.53 4.69
CA ASP A 197 -15.91 -1.98 4.85
C ASP A 197 -14.56 -2.34 5.51
N LEU A 198 -13.44 -1.77 5.02
CA LEU A 198 -12.11 -1.95 5.58
C LEU A 198 -12.04 -1.54 7.06
N TYR A 199 -12.62 -0.40 7.42
CA TYR A 199 -12.66 0.06 8.81
C TYR A 199 -13.38 -0.93 9.73
N HIS A 200 -14.53 -1.45 9.29
CA HIS A 200 -15.29 -2.43 10.06
C HIS A 200 -14.54 -3.75 10.20
N GLU A 201 -13.95 -4.26 9.12
CA GLU A 201 -13.12 -5.46 9.14
C GLU A 201 -11.91 -5.32 10.09
N MET A 202 -11.24 -4.16 10.09
CA MET A 202 -10.14 -3.86 11.01
C MET A 202 -10.60 -3.82 12.47
N LYS A 203 -11.81 -3.34 12.71
CA LYS A 203 -12.41 -3.28 14.04
C LYS A 203 -12.78 -4.68 14.55
N GLU A 204 -13.38 -5.50 13.71
CA GLU A 204 -13.74 -6.88 14.02
C GLU A 204 -12.51 -7.76 14.28
N SER A 205 -11.46 -7.60 13.49
CA SER A 205 -10.19 -8.32 13.68
C SER A 205 -9.32 -7.79 14.84
N GLY A 206 -9.70 -6.64 15.42
CA GLY A 206 -9.01 -6.01 16.55
C GLY A 206 -7.68 -5.36 16.21
N VAL A 207 -7.36 -5.15 14.92
CA VAL A 207 -6.11 -4.51 14.48
C VAL A 207 -6.21 -2.99 14.39
N ILE A 208 -7.42 -2.44 14.47
CA ILE A 208 -7.66 -1.01 14.34
C ILE A 208 -6.90 -0.18 15.39
N GLU A 209 -6.73 -0.68 16.61
CA GLU A 209 -6.04 0.02 17.69
C GLU A 209 -4.55 0.30 17.40
N LYS A 210 -3.96 -0.41 16.45
CA LYS A 210 -2.58 -0.25 15.97
C LYS A 210 -2.50 0.39 14.59
N THR A 211 -3.61 0.91 14.07
CA THR A 211 -3.70 1.42 12.70
C THR A 211 -4.26 2.83 12.69
N ALA A 212 -3.61 3.76 11.99
CA ALA A 212 -4.17 5.06 11.63
C ALA A 212 -4.70 5.00 10.19
N LEU A 213 -5.92 5.46 9.97
CA LEU A 213 -6.56 5.50 8.65
C LEU A 213 -6.65 6.94 8.16
N ILE A 214 -6.17 7.20 6.95
CA ILE A 214 -6.23 8.52 6.33
C ILE A 214 -6.86 8.38 4.96
N PHE A 215 -8.02 9.02 4.74
CA PHE A 215 -8.76 8.88 3.49
C PHE A 215 -8.90 10.21 2.74
N GLY A 216 -8.58 10.18 1.45
CA GLY A 216 -9.01 11.16 0.45
C GLY A 216 -9.85 10.40 -0.58
N GLN A 217 -11.17 10.54 -0.47
CA GLN A 217 -12.11 9.68 -1.20
C GLN A 217 -12.23 10.08 -2.68
N MET A 218 -12.77 9.16 -3.49
CA MET A 218 -12.93 9.35 -4.94
C MET A 218 -13.79 10.58 -5.28
N THR A 219 -14.74 10.93 -4.41
CA THR A 219 -15.64 12.08 -4.60
C THR A 219 -15.03 13.42 -4.18
N GLU A 220 -13.90 13.39 -3.47
CA GLU A 220 -13.22 14.60 -3.04
C GLU A 220 -12.45 15.27 -4.20
N PRO A 221 -12.20 16.59 -4.12
CA PRO A 221 -11.48 17.31 -5.17
C PRO A 221 -10.05 16.79 -5.36
N PRO A 222 -9.43 17.06 -6.52
CA PRO A 222 -8.11 16.53 -6.84
C PRO A 222 -7.02 17.01 -5.87
N GLY A 223 -7.17 18.15 -5.23
CA GLY A 223 -6.24 18.61 -4.19
C GLY A 223 -6.17 17.65 -3.02
N SER A 224 -7.31 17.21 -2.49
CA SER A 224 -7.39 16.21 -1.43
C SER A 224 -6.73 14.89 -1.84
N ARG A 225 -7.11 14.34 -3.00
CA ARG A 225 -6.56 13.08 -3.52
C ARG A 225 -5.05 13.14 -3.79
N LEU A 226 -4.52 14.31 -4.17
CA LEU A 226 -3.10 14.53 -4.41
C LEU A 226 -2.28 14.59 -3.10
N ARG A 227 -2.88 15.08 -2.00
CA ARG A 227 -2.16 15.33 -0.74
C ARG A 227 -2.36 14.25 0.32
N VAL A 228 -3.44 13.48 0.27
CA VAL A 228 -3.75 12.46 1.29
C VAL A 228 -2.66 11.41 1.47
N GLY A 229 -1.96 11.03 0.41
CA GLY A 229 -0.80 10.13 0.49
C GLY A 229 0.34 10.73 1.31
N LEU A 230 0.59 12.05 1.17
CA LEU A 230 1.58 12.78 1.98
C LEU A 230 1.14 12.87 3.44
N THR A 231 -0.15 13.04 3.70
CA THR A 231 -0.72 13.05 5.05
C THR A 231 -0.47 11.70 5.74
N GLY A 232 -0.80 10.59 5.08
CA GLY A 232 -0.53 9.25 5.60
C GLY A 232 0.95 9.00 5.85
N LEU A 233 1.79 9.37 4.91
CA LEU A 233 3.23 9.24 5.05
C LEU A 233 3.79 10.06 6.23
N THR A 234 3.30 11.29 6.42
CA THR A 234 3.71 12.15 7.55
C THR A 234 3.30 11.54 8.90
N ALA A 235 2.14 10.91 8.99
CA ALA A 235 1.73 10.18 10.18
C ALA A 235 2.67 8.98 10.45
N ALA A 236 3.06 8.23 9.40
CA ALA A 236 4.00 7.12 9.52
C ALA A 236 5.41 7.59 9.94
N GLU A 237 5.88 8.72 9.42
CA GLU A 237 7.18 9.30 9.77
C GLU A 237 7.31 9.65 11.24
N TYR A 238 6.24 10.08 11.90
CA TYR A 238 6.28 10.34 13.33
C TYR A 238 6.68 9.07 14.12
N PHE A 239 6.04 7.95 13.82
CA PHE A 239 6.34 6.69 14.52
C PHE A 239 7.75 6.17 14.21
N ARG A 240 8.23 6.33 12.96
CA ARG A 240 9.59 5.99 12.58
C ARG A 240 10.62 6.87 13.29
N ASP A 241 10.45 8.19 13.25
CA ASP A 241 11.48 9.16 13.60
C ASP A 241 11.51 9.47 15.10
N GLU A 242 10.33 9.54 15.76
CA GLU A 242 10.21 9.88 17.18
C GLU A 242 10.12 8.66 18.08
N GLU A 243 9.36 7.65 17.68
CA GLU A 243 9.15 6.45 18.48
C GLU A 243 10.09 5.30 18.11
N GLY A 244 10.86 5.44 17.01
CA GLY A 244 11.83 4.44 16.57
C GLY A 244 11.19 3.11 16.15
N GLN A 245 9.98 3.17 15.60
CA GLN A 245 9.21 1.97 15.26
C GLN A 245 9.40 1.55 13.81
N ASP A 246 9.14 0.29 13.55
CA ASP A 246 8.96 -0.24 12.21
C ASP A 246 7.48 -0.09 11.82
N VAL A 247 7.23 0.78 10.86
CA VAL A 247 5.89 1.16 10.42
C VAL A 247 5.57 0.50 9.09
N LEU A 248 4.38 -0.05 8.97
CA LEU A 248 3.85 -0.52 7.69
C LEU A 248 2.90 0.53 7.11
N LEU A 249 3.26 1.07 5.94
CA LEU A 249 2.48 2.07 5.23
C LEU A 249 1.78 1.45 4.02
N PHE A 250 0.46 1.47 4.02
CA PHE A 250 -0.34 1.10 2.86
C PHE A 250 -0.78 2.34 2.10
N ILE A 251 -0.66 2.29 0.76
CA ILE A 251 -1.17 3.34 -0.12
C ILE A 251 -2.09 2.67 -1.14
N ASP A 252 -3.37 2.92 -1.05
CA ASP A 252 -4.37 2.39 -2.00
C ASP A 252 -5.21 3.55 -2.54
N ASN A 253 -4.99 3.98 -3.75
CA ASN A 253 -4.18 3.45 -4.85
C ASN A 253 -3.19 4.52 -5.31
N ILE A 254 -1.92 4.18 -5.49
CA ILE A 254 -0.89 5.16 -5.92
C ILE A 254 -1.17 5.76 -7.30
N PHE A 255 -1.87 5.05 -8.19
CA PHE A 255 -2.29 5.58 -9.49
C PHE A 255 -3.21 6.81 -9.33
N ARG A 256 -4.07 6.82 -8.29
CA ARG A 256 -4.97 7.95 -8.04
C ARG A 256 -4.22 9.22 -7.63
N PHE A 257 -3.08 9.07 -6.97
CA PHE A 257 -2.16 10.18 -6.70
C PHE A 257 -1.69 10.83 -8.02
N THR A 258 -1.23 10.04 -8.98
CA THR A 258 -0.79 10.56 -10.28
C THR A 258 -1.95 11.15 -11.10
N GLN A 259 -3.10 10.52 -11.07
CA GLN A 259 -4.31 11.02 -11.73
C GLN A 259 -4.72 12.39 -11.17
N ALA A 260 -4.79 12.54 -9.85
CA ALA A 260 -5.10 13.81 -9.20
C ALA A 260 -4.05 14.90 -9.56
N GLY A 261 -2.77 14.51 -9.64
CA GLY A 261 -1.70 15.38 -10.09
C GLY A 261 -1.90 15.89 -11.51
N SER A 262 -2.36 15.05 -12.44
CA SER A 262 -2.66 15.47 -13.82
C SER A 262 -3.85 16.43 -13.90
N GLU A 263 -4.91 16.16 -13.14
CA GLU A 263 -6.08 17.05 -13.04
C GLU A 263 -5.68 18.44 -12.51
N VAL A 264 -4.91 18.48 -11.42
CA VAL A 264 -4.39 19.73 -10.85
C VAL A 264 -3.48 20.46 -11.83
N SER A 265 -2.55 19.76 -12.48
CA SER A 265 -1.60 20.34 -13.42
C SER A 265 -2.30 21.03 -14.60
N ALA A 266 -3.34 20.41 -15.15
CA ALA A 266 -4.15 20.99 -16.21
C ALA A 266 -4.83 22.28 -15.76
N LEU A 267 -5.41 22.29 -14.55
CA LEU A 267 -6.06 23.48 -13.98
C LEU A 267 -5.08 24.61 -13.65
N LEU A 268 -3.83 24.25 -13.29
CA LEU A 268 -2.75 25.24 -13.09
C LEU A 268 -2.21 25.81 -14.41
N GLY A 269 -2.70 25.36 -15.56
CA GLY A 269 -2.27 25.81 -16.86
C GLY A 269 -0.90 25.30 -17.32
N ARG A 270 -0.41 24.20 -16.74
CA ARG A 270 0.84 23.57 -17.15
C ARG A 270 0.65 22.78 -18.45
N MET A 271 1.64 22.85 -19.34
CA MET A 271 1.61 22.06 -20.57
C MET A 271 1.70 20.56 -20.23
N PRO A 272 0.77 19.71 -20.70
CA PRO A 272 0.82 18.28 -20.40
C PRO A 272 2.01 17.60 -21.08
N SER A 273 2.51 16.56 -20.45
CA SER A 273 3.51 15.64 -21.01
C SER A 273 2.83 14.48 -21.77
N ALA A 274 3.56 13.41 -22.03
CA ALA A 274 3.05 12.23 -22.72
C ALA A 274 1.74 11.71 -22.08
N VAL A 275 0.80 11.30 -22.91
CA VAL A 275 -0.51 10.73 -22.52
C VAL A 275 -1.37 11.68 -21.65
N GLY A 276 -1.02 12.96 -21.58
CA GLY A 276 -1.78 13.96 -20.80
C GLY A 276 -1.36 14.08 -19.34
N TYR A 277 -0.32 13.38 -18.90
CA TYR A 277 0.19 13.49 -17.53
C TYR A 277 0.91 14.82 -17.27
N GLN A 278 1.05 15.19 -16.01
CA GLN A 278 1.80 16.35 -15.56
C GLN A 278 3.29 16.24 -15.93
N PRO A 279 3.95 17.35 -16.31
CA PRO A 279 5.39 17.34 -16.57
C PRO A 279 6.23 17.07 -15.31
N THR A 280 5.62 17.25 -14.14
CA THR A 280 6.23 17.04 -12.83
C THR A 280 6.01 15.64 -12.24
N LEU A 281 5.44 14.70 -13.01
CA LEU A 281 5.07 13.35 -12.54
C LEU A 281 6.23 12.65 -11.82
N GLY A 282 7.40 12.58 -12.44
CA GLY A 282 8.57 11.92 -11.84
C GLY A 282 9.06 12.61 -10.56
N THR A 283 9.03 13.95 -10.53
CA THR A 283 9.43 14.72 -9.34
C THR A 283 8.44 14.52 -8.19
N GLU A 284 7.13 14.59 -8.45
CA GLU A 284 6.09 14.41 -7.44
C GLU A 284 6.11 12.99 -6.86
N MET A 285 6.24 11.99 -7.73
CA MET A 285 6.38 10.60 -7.29
C MET A 285 7.66 10.40 -6.48
N GLY A 286 8.80 10.92 -6.94
CA GLY A 286 10.07 10.85 -6.22
C GLY A 286 10.00 11.51 -4.85
N GLN A 287 9.40 12.69 -4.71
CA GLN A 287 9.23 13.37 -3.43
C GLN A 287 8.43 12.55 -2.42
N LEU A 288 7.44 11.78 -2.85
CA LEU A 288 6.71 10.87 -1.98
C LEU A 288 7.53 9.61 -1.67
N GLN A 289 8.09 8.97 -2.69
CA GLN A 289 8.73 7.66 -2.56
C GLN A 289 10.06 7.71 -1.79
N GLU A 290 10.85 8.77 -1.92
CA GLU A 290 12.14 8.90 -1.23
C GLU A 290 12.00 9.11 0.29
N ARG A 291 10.84 9.52 0.78
CA ARG A 291 10.54 9.61 2.21
C ARG A 291 10.28 8.24 2.84
N ILE A 292 9.92 7.25 2.02
CA ILE A 292 9.66 5.86 2.43
C ILE A 292 10.99 5.12 2.45
N THR A 293 11.57 4.99 3.62
CA THR A 293 12.90 4.38 3.80
C THR A 293 13.16 3.98 5.25
N SER A 294 14.18 3.17 5.46
CA SER A 294 14.75 2.88 6.77
C SER A 294 15.69 4.00 7.21
N THR A 295 15.56 4.41 8.47
CA THR A 295 16.50 5.29 9.14
C THR A 295 17.24 4.55 10.23
N LYS A 296 18.24 5.21 10.86
CA LYS A 296 18.93 4.65 12.04
C LYS A 296 18.04 4.46 13.25
N ARG A 297 16.83 5.03 13.25
CA ARG A 297 15.86 4.95 14.36
C ARG A 297 14.79 3.89 14.13
N GLY A 298 14.23 3.84 12.94
CA GLY A 298 13.13 2.94 12.58
C GLY A 298 12.96 2.86 11.08
N SER A 299 11.92 2.20 10.62
CA SER A 299 11.66 2.01 9.18
C SER A 299 10.22 2.31 8.80
N ILE A 300 10.01 2.69 7.53
CA ILE A 300 8.70 2.66 6.89
C ILE A 300 8.81 1.69 5.72
N THR A 301 8.13 0.56 5.85
CA THR A 301 7.95 -0.41 4.75
C THR A 301 6.60 -0.14 4.11
N SER A 302 6.55 0.02 2.79
CA SER A 302 5.27 0.33 2.12
C SER A 302 4.79 -0.80 1.22
N VAL A 303 3.47 -0.99 1.24
CA VAL A 303 2.73 -1.80 0.28
C VAL A 303 1.79 -0.88 -0.48
N GLN A 304 2.00 -0.75 -1.78
CA GLN A 304 1.31 0.21 -2.62
C GLN A 304 0.48 -0.52 -3.65
N ALA A 305 -0.85 -0.40 -3.57
CA ALA A 305 -1.72 -0.91 -4.61
C ALA A 305 -1.53 -0.07 -5.89
N ILE A 306 -1.28 -0.75 -7.00
CA ILE A 306 -1.03 -0.11 -8.29
C ILE A 306 -2.11 -0.58 -9.27
N TYR A 307 -2.84 0.39 -9.82
CA TYR A 307 -3.73 0.17 -10.95
C TYR A 307 -2.96 0.43 -12.24
N VAL A 308 -3.07 -0.50 -13.18
CA VAL A 308 -2.44 -0.40 -14.50
C VAL A 308 -3.56 -0.11 -15.51
N PRO A 309 -3.64 1.11 -16.07
CA PRO A 309 -4.66 1.45 -17.06
C PRO A 309 -4.56 0.56 -18.29
N ALA A 310 -5.70 -0.03 -18.69
CA ALA A 310 -5.80 -0.91 -19.86
C ALA A 310 -4.78 -2.07 -19.88
N ASP A 311 -4.29 -2.49 -18.71
CA ASP A 311 -3.22 -3.49 -18.55
C ASP A 311 -1.91 -3.13 -19.26
N ASP A 312 -1.70 -1.83 -19.56
CA ASP A 312 -0.49 -1.31 -20.20
C ASP A 312 0.53 -0.84 -19.15
N ILE A 313 1.51 -1.68 -18.87
CA ILE A 313 2.61 -1.38 -17.94
C ILE A 313 3.56 -0.28 -18.47
N THR A 314 3.46 0.09 -19.73
CA THR A 314 4.28 1.15 -20.34
C THR A 314 3.66 2.54 -20.18
N ASP A 315 2.44 2.62 -19.65
CA ASP A 315 1.82 3.89 -19.28
C ASP A 315 2.73 4.66 -18.32
N PRO A 316 2.94 5.98 -18.49
CA PRO A 316 3.86 6.76 -17.68
C PRO A 316 3.62 6.69 -16.16
N ALA A 317 2.37 6.55 -15.70
CA ALA A 317 2.07 6.50 -14.27
C ALA A 317 2.57 5.20 -13.61
N PRO A 318 2.16 3.99 -14.04
CA PRO A 318 2.72 2.77 -13.51
C PRO A 318 4.22 2.66 -13.76
N ALA A 319 4.72 3.02 -14.95
CA ALA A 319 6.14 2.96 -15.26
C ALA A 319 7.00 3.78 -14.27
N THR A 320 6.54 4.99 -13.92
CA THR A 320 7.22 5.82 -12.92
C THR A 320 7.16 5.20 -11.52
N ALA A 321 6.01 4.63 -11.14
CA ALA A 321 5.89 3.94 -9.85
C ALA A 321 6.80 2.71 -9.77
N PHE A 322 6.85 1.87 -10.82
CA PHE A 322 7.70 0.68 -10.90
C PHE A 322 9.19 0.97 -10.67
N ALA A 323 9.67 2.12 -11.14
CA ALA A 323 11.07 2.51 -10.97
C ALA A 323 11.50 2.61 -9.50
N HIS A 324 10.57 2.85 -8.59
CA HIS A 324 10.81 2.98 -7.15
C HIS A 324 10.62 1.68 -6.36
N LEU A 325 10.04 0.63 -6.96
CA LEU A 325 9.70 -0.59 -6.24
C LEU A 325 10.90 -1.50 -6.01
N ASP A 326 10.94 -2.12 -4.83
CA ASP A 326 11.91 -3.15 -4.44
C ASP A 326 11.35 -4.56 -4.63
N ALA A 327 10.04 -4.72 -4.51
CA ALA A 327 9.33 -5.97 -4.75
C ALA A 327 7.99 -5.75 -5.45
N THR A 328 7.48 -6.79 -6.09
CA THR A 328 6.22 -6.77 -6.82
C THR A 328 5.42 -8.01 -6.49
N THR A 329 4.28 -7.84 -5.84
CA THR A 329 3.30 -8.88 -5.54
C THR A 329 2.21 -8.88 -6.60
N VAL A 330 2.07 -9.93 -7.35
CA VAL A 330 1.03 -10.08 -8.38
C VAL A 330 -0.03 -11.08 -7.91
N LEU A 331 -1.27 -10.61 -7.75
CA LEU A 331 -2.41 -11.47 -7.42
C LEU A 331 -3.09 -11.98 -8.69
N SER A 332 -3.28 -13.29 -8.77
CA SER A 332 -3.80 -13.99 -9.94
C SER A 332 -5.23 -14.48 -9.73
N ARG A 333 -6.11 -14.15 -10.68
CA ARG A 333 -7.48 -14.68 -10.68
C ARG A 333 -7.51 -16.21 -10.89
N ALA A 334 -6.61 -16.74 -11.72
CA ALA A 334 -6.52 -18.17 -11.95
C ALA A 334 -6.26 -18.95 -10.66
N LEU A 335 -5.48 -18.40 -9.73
CA LEU A 335 -5.25 -19.02 -8.43
C LEU A 335 -6.48 -18.93 -7.52
N THR A 336 -7.26 -17.84 -7.60
CA THR A 336 -8.53 -17.75 -6.84
C THR A 336 -9.54 -18.76 -7.32
N GLU A 337 -9.62 -19.04 -8.62
CA GLU A 337 -10.48 -20.06 -9.21
C GLU A 337 -10.09 -21.48 -8.76
N LEU A 338 -8.81 -21.71 -8.46
CA LEU A 338 -8.31 -22.95 -7.87
C LEU A 338 -8.46 -23.01 -6.34
N GLY A 339 -8.99 -21.95 -5.72
CA GLY A 339 -9.14 -21.85 -4.28
C GLY A 339 -7.83 -21.67 -3.51
N ILE A 340 -6.75 -21.21 -4.17
CA ILE A 340 -5.44 -20.97 -3.54
C ILE A 340 -5.37 -19.56 -3.00
N TYR A 341 -5.23 -19.44 -1.68
CA TYR A 341 -5.13 -18.16 -0.98
C TYR A 341 -3.94 -18.15 -0.02
N PRO A 342 -3.16 -17.02 0.05
CA PRO A 342 -3.28 -15.84 -0.80
C PRO A 342 -3.02 -16.19 -2.28
N ALA A 343 -3.74 -15.51 -3.17
CA ALA A 343 -3.68 -15.80 -4.61
C ALA A 343 -2.47 -15.13 -5.29
N VAL A 344 -1.31 -15.17 -4.63
CA VAL A 344 -0.05 -14.60 -5.12
C VAL A 344 0.52 -15.50 -6.22
N ASP A 345 0.77 -14.93 -7.40
CA ASP A 345 1.41 -15.64 -8.50
C ASP A 345 2.91 -15.78 -8.22
N PRO A 346 3.39 -17.01 -8.00
CA PRO A 346 4.77 -17.28 -7.60
C PRO A 346 5.79 -17.06 -8.71
N LEU A 347 5.36 -16.96 -9.96
CA LEU A 347 6.21 -16.77 -11.13
C LEU A 347 6.20 -15.33 -11.66
N ALA A 348 5.09 -14.62 -11.45
CA ALA A 348 4.96 -13.22 -11.85
C ALA A 348 5.44 -12.24 -10.77
N SER A 349 5.44 -12.66 -9.49
CA SER A 349 5.92 -11.87 -8.37
C SER A 349 7.44 -11.88 -8.28
N THR A 350 8.03 -10.74 -7.88
CA THR A 350 9.49 -10.58 -7.86
C THR A 350 9.97 -9.77 -6.66
N SER A 351 11.21 -9.98 -6.23
CA SER A 351 11.86 -9.17 -5.20
C SER A 351 13.34 -8.98 -5.53
N ARG A 352 13.85 -7.76 -5.31
CA ARG A 352 15.27 -7.43 -5.48
C ARG A 352 16.16 -8.07 -4.44
N ILE A 353 15.64 -8.33 -3.23
CA ILE A 353 16.44 -8.96 -2.17
C ILE A 353 16.45 -10.48 -2.25
N LEU A 354 15.78 -11.11 -3.22
CA LEU A 354 15.93 -12.55 -3.48
C LEU A 354 17.30 -12.83 -4.10
N ASP A 355 18.32 -12.67 -3.29
CA ASP A 355 19.74 -12.80 -3.64
C ASP A 355 20.46 -13.61 -2.55
N PRO A 356 21.35 -14.56 -2.91
CA PRO A 356 22.06 -15.39 -1.94
C PRO A 356 22.98 -14.60 -1.01
N ALA A 357 23.46 -13.42 -1.44
CA ALA A 357 24.28 -12.54 -0.59
C ALA A 357 23.47 -11.86 0.53
N ILE A 358 22.15 -11.72 0.37
CA ILE A 358 21.28 -11.06 1.33
C ILE A 358 20.54 -12.10 2.21
N LEU A 359 19.90 -13.07 1.58
CA LEU A 359 19.04 -14.05 2.25
C LEU A 359 19.75 -15.34 2.65
N GLY A 360 20.97 -15.54 2.16
CA GLY A 360 21.71 -16.79 2.33
C GLY A 360 21.37 -17.84 1.25
N GLY A 361 22.30 -18.75 1.05
CA GLY A 361 22.21 -19.74 -0.03
C GLY A 361 21.05 -20.72 0.12
N GLU A 362 20.68 -21.10 1.34
CA GLU A 362 19.61 -22.08 1.56
C GLU A 362 18.24 -21.53 1.13
N HIS A 363 17.90 -20.33 1.56
CA HIS A 363 16.65 -19.66 1.17
C HIS A 363 16.60 -19.46 -0.35
N TYR A 364 17.64 -18.84 -0.91
CA TYR A 364 17.71 -18.56 -2.35
C TYR A 364 17.58 -19.83 -3.20
N ASN A 365 18.33 -20.89 -2.88
CA ASN A 365 18.29 -22.13 -3.64
C ASN A 365 16.93 -22.82 -3.54
N THR A 366 16.30 -22.80 -2.36
CA THR A 366 14.95 -23.36 -2.17
C THR A 366 13.92 -22.59 -3.00
N ALA A 367 13.95 -21.25 -2.95
CA ALA A 367 13.04 -20.41 -3.73
C ALA A 367 13.21 -20.64 -5.25
N ARG A 368 14.43 -20.69 -5.72
CA ARG A 368 14.72 -20.97 -7.14
C ARG A 368 14.28 -22.36 -7.58
N ALA A 369 14.48 -23.38 -6.74
CA ALA A 369 14.03 -24.73 -7.04
C ALA A 369 12.48 -24.80 -7.12
N VAL A 370 11.78 -24.14 -6.21
CA VAL A 370 10.31 -24.01 -6.26
C VAL A 370 9.87 -23.33 -7.56
N GLN A 371 10.49 -22.20 -7.93
CA GLN A 371 10.17 -21.49 -9.17
C GLN A 371 10.41 -22.35 -10.40
N LEU A 372 11.53 -23.10 -10.47
CA LEU A 372 11.84 -23.98 -11.60
C LEU A 372 10.83 -25.12 -11.75
N ILE A 373 10.42 -25.74 -10.65
CA ILE A 373 9.40 -26.81 -10.66
C ILE A 373 8.05 -26.24 -11.14
N LEU A 374 7.65 -25.08 -10.64
CA LEU A 374 6.39 -24.45 -11.04
C LEU A 374 6.42 -23.97 -12.50
N GLN A 375 7.57 -23.45 -12.97
CA GLN A 375 7.74 -23.06 -14.37
C GLN A 375 7.66 -24.28 -15.28
N ARG A 376 8.36 -25.36 -14.94
CA ARG A 376 8.28 -26.61 -15.72
C ARG A 376 6.86 -27.15 -15.78
N TYR A 377 6.13 -27.11 -14.67
CA TYR A 377 4.73 -27.50 -14.64
C TYR A 377 3.87 -26.65 -15.56
N LYS A 378 4.07 -25.33 -15.56
CA LYS A 378 3.35 -24.41 -16.46
C LYS A 378 3.63 -24.74 -17.93
N ASP A 379 4.89 -25.03 -18.30
CA ASP A 379 5.27 -25.40 -19.66
C ASP A 379 4.64 -26.76 -20.09
N LEU A 380 4.40 -27.66 -19.13
CA LEU A 380 3.78 -28.94 -19.40
C LEU A 380 2.24 -28.91 -19.45
N GLN A 381 1.60 -27.82 -18.96
CA GLN A 381 0.12 -27.76 -18.89
C GLN A 381 -0.55 -27.92 -20.25
N ASP A 382 -0.02 -27.32 -21.30
CA ASP A 382 -0.57 -27.44 -22.66
C ASP A 382 -0.42 -28.87 -23.19
N ILE A 383 0.70 -29.51 -22.91
CA ILE A 383 0.94 -30.90 -23.28
C ILE A 383 -0.03 -31.83 -22.56
N ILE A 384 -0.23 -31.62 -21.25
CA ILE A 384 -1.17 -32.39 -20.43
C ILE A 384 -2.60 -32.23 -20.93
N ALA A 385 -2.99 -31.00 -21.30
CA ALA A 385 -4.34 -30.72 -21.80
C ALA A 385 -4.65 -31.39 -23.13
N ILE A 386 -3.65 -31.55 -24.00
CA ILE A 386 -3.84 -32.11 -25.35
C ILE A 386 -3.61 -33.62 -25.36
N LEU A 387 -2.55 -34.10 -24.75
CA LEU A 387 -2.09 -35.49 -24.85
C LEU A 387 -2.40 -36.33 -23.59
N GLY A 388 -2.67 -35.69 -22.47
CA GLY A 388 -2.87 -36.34 -21.18
C GLY A 388 -1.58 -36.60 -20.40
N MET A 389 -1.72 -36.94 -19.12
CA MET A 389 -0.60 -37.20 -18.20
C MET A 389 0.24 -38.43 -18.59
N GLU A 390 -0.38 -39.40 -19.26
CA GLU A 390 0.27 -40.70 -19.59
C GLU A 390 1.42 -40.54 -20.57
N GLU A 391 1.36 -39.53 -21.43
CA GLU A 391 2.39 -39.28 -22.46
C GLU A 391 3.63 -38.56 -21.90
N LEU A 392 3.62 -38.13 -20.64
CA LEU A 392 4.78 -37.51 -20.00
C LEU A 392 5.83 -38.56 -19.63
N SER A 393 7.10 -38.14 -19.65
CA SER A 393 8.19 -38.94 -19.07
C SER A 393 7.98 -39.13 -17.55
N ASP A 394 8.59 -40.17 -16.99
CA ASP A 394 8.50 -40.40 -15.53
C ASP A 394 9.04 -39.23 -14.71
N GLU A 395 10.09 -38.56 -15.21
CA GLU A 395 10.65 -37.36 -14.61
C GLU A 395 9.67 -36.19 -14.63
N ASP A 396 8.98 -35.97 -15.75
CA ASP A 396 7.97 -34.93 -15.86
C ASP A 396 6.72 -35.24 -15.00
N LYS A 397 6.29 -36.52 -14.93
CA LYS A 397 5.22 -36.96 -14.03
C LYS A 397 5.55 -36.65 -12.57
N LEU A 398 6.78 -36.92 -12.13
CA LEU A 398 7.23 -36.61 -10.78
C LEU A 398 7.26 -35.08 -10.56
N THR A 399 7.76 -34.31 -11.52
CA THR A 399 7.80 -32.86 -11.47
C THR A 399 6.38 -32.28 -11.34
N VAL A 400 5.42 -32.76 -12.12
CA VAL A 400 4.01 -32.34 -12.03
C VAL A 400 3.41 -32.69 -10.66
N ALA A 401 3.68 -33.88 -10.14
CA ALA A 401 3.19 -34.29 -8.82
C ALA A 401 3.73 -33.38 -7.71
N ARG A 402 5.03 -33.05 -7.73
CA ARG A 402 5.63 -32.11 -6.78
C ARG A 402 5.12 -30.68 -6.98
N ALA A 403 4.98 -30.21 -8.22
CA ALA A 403 4.46 -28.89 -8.53
C ALA A 403 3.04 -28.67 -7.97
N ARG A 404 2.17 -29.66 -8.09
CA ARG A 404 0.82 -29.59 -7.53
C ARG A 404 0.83 -29.53 -6.00
N LYS A 405 1.71 -30.29 -5.35
CA LYS A 405 1.92 -30.20 -3.89
C LYS A 405 2.41 -28.83 -3.48
N ILE A 406 3.46 -28.30 -4.18
CA ILE A 406 4.01 -26.96 -3.94
C ILE A 406 2.93 -25.90 -4.12
N GLN A 407 2.16 -25.94 -5.20
CA GLN A 407 1.09 -24.98 -5.46
C GLN A 407 0.07 -24.96 -4.33
N ARG A 408 -0.38 -26.14 -3.85
CA ARG A 408 -1.27 -26.22 -2.69
C ARG A 408 -0.61 -25.79 -1.41
N PHE A 409 0.68 -26.06 -1.23
CA PHE A 409 1.43 -25.69 -0.04
C PHE A 409 1.74 -24.19 0.05
N LEU A 410 1.72 -23.47 -1.06
CA LEU A 410 1.76 -22.01 -1.07
C LEU A 410 0.48 -21.39 -0.49
N SER A 411 -0.65 -22.13 -0.43
CA SER A 411 -1.84 -21.68 0.27
C SER A 411 -1.61 -21.70 1.78
N GLN A 412 -2.25 -20.76 2.48
CA GLN A 412 -2.12 -20.59 3.93
C GLN A 412 -3.42 -20.06 4.53
N PRO A 413 -3.90 -20.63 5.66
CA PRO A 413 -5.02 -20.03 6.36
C PRO A 413 -4.61 -18.71 7.00
N MET A 414 -5.42 -17.67 6.79
CA MET A 414 -5.20 -16.32 7.26
C MET A 414 -6.05 -16.01 8.47
N PHE A 415 -5.50 -15.27 9.46
CA PHE A 415 -6.22 -14.86 10.66
C PHE A 415 -7.46 -14.03 10.35
N VAL A 416 -7.34 -13.11 9.41
CA VAL A 416 -8.45 -12.22 9.03
C VAL A 416 -9.56 -12.95 8.28
N ALA A 417 -9.32 -14.14 7.78
CA ALA A 417 -10.30 -14.97 7.07
C ALA A 417 -10.92 -16.08 7.95
N GLU A 418 -10.53 -16.20 9.23
CA GLU A 418 -11.03 -17.25 10.13
C GLU A 418 -12.56 -17.29 10.22
N ALA A 419 -13.20 -16.12 10.33
CA ALA A 419 -14.66 -16.02 10.43
C ALA A 419 -15.39 -16.56 9.19
N PHE A 420 -14.76 -16.51 8.03
CA PHE A 420 -15.35 -16.95 6.76
C PHE A 420 -15.00 -18.41 6.41
N THR A 421 -13.78 -18.82 6.76
CA THR A 421 -13.25 -20.15 6.38
C THR A 421 -13.47 -21.20 7.45
N GLY A 422 -13.69 -20.79 8.69
CA GLY A 422 -13.75 -21.68 9.85
C GLY A 422 -12.41 -22.37 10.17
N THR A 423 -11.31 -21.93 9.54
CA THR A 423 -9.99 -22.49 9.72
C THR A 423 -9.12 -21.45 10.46
N GLN A 424 -8.46 -21.89 11.55
CA GLN A 424 -7.57 -21.02 12.31
C GLN A 424 -6.40 -20.54 11.48
N GLY A 425 -6.13 -19.23 11.49
CA GLY A 425 -4.99 -18.61 10.81
C GLY A 425 -3.64 -19.12 11.29
N ARG A 426 -2.65 -18.98 10.44
CA ARG A 426 -1.27 -19.40 10.72
C ARG A 426 -0.29 -18.31 10.35
N TYR A 427 0.57 -17.95 11.30
CA TYR A 427 1.80 -17.23 11.02
C TYR A 427 2.91 -18.27 10.88
N VAL A 428 3.57 -18.34 9.74
CA VAL A 428 4.64 -19.30 9.49
C VAL A 428 5.98 -18.58 9.46
N LYS A 429 6.88 -18.92 10.37
CA LYS A 429 8.20 -18.30 10.43
C LYS A 429 9.01 -18.62 9.18
N LEU A 430 9.84 -17.67 8.76
CA LEU A 430 10.71 -17.84 7.60
C LEU A 430 11.52 -19.13 7.63
N ALA A 431 12.15 -19.45 8.76
CA ALA A 431 12.95 -20.67 8.90
C ALA A 431 12.13 -21.95 8.65
N ASP A 432 10.88 -22.00 9.18
CA ASP A 432 9.99 -23.13 8.98
C ASP A 432 9.47 -23.19 7.54
N THR A 433 9.24 -22.04 6.92
CA THR A 433 8.87 -21.93 5.49
C THR A 433 9.98 -22.50 4.60
N VAL A 434 11.20 -22.01 4.73
CA VAL A 434 12.34 -22.46 3.91
C VAL A 434 12.60 -23.95 4.09
N LYS A 435 12.64 -24.43 5.34
CA LYS A 435 12.82 -25.84 5.66
C LYS A 435 11.72 -26.71 5.04
N SER A 436 10.47 -26.31 5.20
CA SER A 436 9.32 -27.08 4.71
C SER A 436 9.31 -27.20 3.19
N PHE A 437 9.54 -26.10 2.48
CA PHE A 437 9.60 -26.15 1.01
C PHE A 437 10.82 -26.93 0.51
N LYS A 438 11.95 -26.84 1.17
CA LYS A 438 13.13 -27.65 0.84
C LYS A 438 12.84 -29.13 0.95
N GLU A 439 12.18 -29.58 2.01
CA GLU A 439 11.79 -30.98 2.17
C GLU A 439 10.84 -31.47 1.07
N VAL A 440 9.90 -30.62 0.64
CA VAL A 440 9.00 -30.96 -0.49
C VAL A 440 9.75 -31.03 -1.81
N VAL A 441 10.64 -30.07 -2.09
CA VAL A 441 11.47 -30.04 -3.31
C VAL A 441 12.40 -31.26 -3.36
N ASP A 442 13.02 -31.62 -2.23
CA ASP A 442 13.91 -32.78 -2.09
C ASP A 442 13.16 -34.14 -2.19
N GLY A 443 11.82 -34.11 -2.24
CA GLY A 443 10.99 -35.32 -2.41
C GLY A 443 10.77 -36.13 -1.15
N LYS A 444 11.08 -35.60 0.04
CA LYS A 444 10.90 -36.35 1.30
C LYS A 444 9.44 -36.67 1.61
N HIS A 445 8.52 -36.03 0.94
CA HIS A 445 7.06 -36.17 1.16
C HIS A 445 6.30 -36.54 -0.12
N ASP A 446 6.98 -37.23 -1.04
CA ASP A 446 6.38 -37.63 -2.32
C ASP A 446 5.21 -38.63 -2.14
N GLU A 447 5.20 -39.39 -1.04
CA GLU A 447 4.11 -40.33 -0.69
C GLU A 447 2.85 -39.68 -0.13
N LEU A 448 2.90 -38.40 0.29
CA LEU A 448 1.72 -37.71 0.81
C LEU A 448 0.80 -37.27 -0.34
N PRO A 449 -0.53 -37.37 -0.16
CA PRO A 449 -1.47 -36.85 -1.14
C PRO A 449 -1.40 -35.33 -1.25
N GLU A 450 -1.62 -34.76 -2.43
CA GLU A 450 -1.54 -33.29 -2.63
C GLU A 450 -2.49 -32.50 -1.73
N GLN A 451 -3.65 -33.06 -1.34
CA GLN A 451 -4.61 -32.43 -0.44
C GLN A 451 -4.06 -32.21 0.99
N ALA A 452 -3.06 -32.98 1.38
CA ALA A 452 -2.41 -32.79 2.67
C ALA A 452 -1.72 -31.42 2.79
N PHE A 453 -1.26 -30.87 1.67
CA PHE A 453 -0.54 -29.60 1.59
C PHE A 453 -1.44 -28.36 1.49
N TYR A 454 -2.76 -28.55 1.35
CA TYR A 454 -3.71 -27.47 1.13
C TYR A 454 -4.09 -26.79 2.46
N MET A 455 -3.98 -25.45 2.54
CA MET A 455 -4.36 -24.63 3.70
C MET A 455 -3.78 -25.16 5.02
N VAL A 456 -2.48 -25.26 5.09
CA VAL A 456 -1.68 -25.66 6.27
C VAL A 456 -0.55 -24.66 6.52
N GLY A 457 -0.01 -24.63 7.72
CA GLY A 457 1.13 -23.81 8.08
C GLY A 457 2.45 -24.41 7.55
N ASP A 458 3.05 -25.33 8.29
CA ASP A 458 4.31 -25.97 7.94
C ASP A 458 4.12 -27.41 7.42
N VAL A 459 5.23 -28.07 7.10
CA VAL A 459 5.21 -29.45 6.60
C VAL A 459 4.75 -30.44 7.67
N GLY A 460 4.94 -30.15 8.95
CA GLY A 460 4.46 -30.97 10.06
C GLY A 460 2.93 -31.07 10.07
N GLU A 461 2.25 -29.92 9.89
CA GLU A 461 0.78 -29.91 9.74
C GLU A 461 0.32 -30.69 8.49
N ALA A 462 1.08 -30.60 7.39
CA ALA A 462 0.79 -31.37 6.18
C ALA A 462 0.90 -32.88 6.42
N MET A 463 1.91 -33.33 7.15
CA MET A 463 2.09 -34.73 7.52
C MET A 463 0.94 -35.25 8.39
N ASP A 464 0.53 -34.48 9.39
CA ASP A 464 -0.58 -34.86 10.29
C ASP A 464 -1.93 -34.88 9.54
N LYS A 465 -2.14 -33.93 8.63
CA LYS A 465 -3.29 -33.93 7.75
C LYS A 465 -3.28 -35.12 6.79
N GLY A 466 -2.11 -35.47 6.24
CA GLY A 466 -1.93 -36.62 5.38
C GLY A 466 -2.24 -37.96 6.08
N LYS A 467 -1.87 -38.13 7.36
CA LYS A 467 -2.25 -39.31 8.18
C LYS A 467 -3.77 -39.43 8.30
N LYS A 468 -4.42 -38.32 8.68
CA LYS A 468 -5.92 -38.30 8.81
C LYS A 468 -6.63 -38.63 7.51
N LEU A 469 -6.12 -38.13 6.38
CA LEU A 469 -6.71 -38.45 5.07
C LEU A 469 -6.58 -39.92 4.69
N ARG A 470 -5.49 -40.59 5.12
CA ARG A 470 -5.31 -42.04 4.90
C ARG A 470 -6.16 -42.90 5.81
N GLU A 471 -6.52 -42.42 7.02
CA GLU A 471 -7.41 -43.14 7.94
C GLU A 471 -8.87 -43.10 7.51
N VAL A 472 -9.24 -42.12 6.70
CA VAL A 472 -10.64 -41.94 6.20
C VAL A 472 -10.84 -42.53 4.81
N ALA A 473 -9.79 -42.82 4.06
CA ALA A 473 -9.81 -43.43 2.74
C ALA A 473 -9.76 -44.97 2.82
#